data_dc0fd444576cd386ac1efe66c7030b5f
#
_entry.id   dc0fd444576cd386ac1efe66c7030b5f
#
_cell.length_a   1.000
_cell.length_b   1.000
_cell.length_c   1.000
_cell.angle_alpha   90.00
_cell.angle_beta   90.00
_cell.angle_gamma   90.00
#
_symmetry.space_group_name_H-M   'P 1'
#
loop_
_entity.id
_entity.type
_entity.pdbx_description
1 polymer ?
#
loop_
_entity_poly.entity_id
_entity_poly.type
_entity_poly.pdbx_seq_one_letter_code
_entity_poly.pdbx_strand_id
1 'polypeptide(L)'
;MLEISPIFNAMMRHKSHALLLIIQIALTLAIVANAAFIIENRFALMNRDSGLPEEQLFKFDVFTFGKDVDINQQIELDESALRAIPGVIDAVKINQIPISGSGDNSTFMNKGDSTPNESDAPAKQIHAGVYSGDTHILSTLGVKLIAGRNFNEDEIYYNNDIEAVTVAIVSKAFITAMFPTFKGREQQAIGKFVYAFKIPIKIIGIVNKLQASHVTLSHIEQTIILPKVKAKNFYRFLVRTKASQQQAVINKIIPLMLKLYPNRVIRTPRTLTYLRNNSYANDKMMTQLLMILIGILFLITTLGIVGMAVFNINRRKKQIGTRRALGASKANIIRYFMVENWLIANVGIAIGIVLSVLLSQFLMQQFSLPKLENSYIILTMIAIWLLGIIAVFLPAKKAAQISPAIATRSI
;
A
#
# COMPACT_ATOMS: atom_id res chain seq x y z
N MET A 1 -36.99 33.54 14.51
CA MET A 1 -37.07 32.28 13.77
C MET A 1 -36.29 32.41 12.46
N LEU A 2 -35.47 31.43 12.12
CA LEU A 2 -34.79 31.39 10.82
C LEU A 2 -35.85 30.92 9.80
N GLU A 3 -36.32 31.82 8.99
CA GLU A 3 -37.18 31.46 7.86
C GLU A 3 -36.31 30.88 6.73
N ILE A 4 -36.15 29.55 6.70
CA ILE A 4 -35.41 28.83 5.66
C ILE A 4 -36.02 29.01 4.29
N SER A 5 -37.36 29.13 4.23
CA SER A 5 -38.15 29.30 2.99
C SER A 5 -37.75 30.54 2.17
N PRO A 6 -37.59 31.75 2.74
CA PRO A 6 -37.12 32.90 1.98
C PRO A 6 -35.69 32.78 1.46
N ILE A 7 -34.81 32.07 2.18
CA ILE A 7 -33.42 31.83 1.76
C ILE A 7 -33.41 30.89 0.55
N PHE A 8 -34.21 29.82 0.60
CA PHE A 8 -34.33 28.85 -0.49
C PHE A 8 -34.92 29.50 -1.75
N ASN A 9 -35.99 30.31 -1.61
CA ASN A 9 -36.61 31.03 -2.73
C ASN A 9 -35.67 32.07 -3.37
N ALA A 10 -34.86 32.74 -2.56
CA ALA A 10 -33.84 33.67 -3.05
C ALA A 10 -32.70 32.96 -3.81
N MET A 11 -32.34 31.75 -3.40
CA MET A 11 -31.34 30.88 -4.06
C MET A 11 -31.89 30.39 -5.42
N MET A 12 -33.19 30.02 -5.51
CA MET A 12 -33.82 29.54 -6.73
C MET A 12 -33.94 30.64 -7.82
N ARG A 13 -33.87 31.92 -7.48
CA ARG A 13 -33.88 33.03 -8.45
C ARG A 13 -32.53 33.17 -9.20
N HIS A 14 -31.41 32.57 -8.68
CA HIS A 14 -30.07 32.64 -9.27
C HIS A 14 -29.43 31.25 -9.40
N LYS A 15 -30.10 30.39 -10.17
CA LYS A 15 -29.80 28.98 -10.30
C LYS A 15 -28.37 28.67 -10.78
N SER A 16 -27.82 29.47 -11.71
CA SER A 16 -26.56 29.15 -12.39
C SER A 16 -25.34 29.13 -11.44
N HIS A 17 -25.22 30.13 -10.58
CA HIS A 17 -24.07 30.24 -9.67
C HIS A 17 -24.17 29.22 -8.50
N ALA A 18 -25.38 29.04 -7.96
CA ALA A 18 -25.61 28.03 -6.93
C ALA A 18 -25.38 26.62 -7.47
N LEU A 19 -25.84 26.33 -8.70
CA LEU A 19 -25.65 25.05 -9.37
C LEU A 19 -24.16 24.75 -9.59
N LEU A 20 -23.38 25.73 -10.04
CA LEU A 20 -21.95 25.57 -10.25
C LEU A 20 -21.23 25.22 -8.95
N LEU A 21 -21.56 25.89 -7.84
CA LEU A 21 -20.98 25.60 -6.53
C LEU A 21 -21.41 24.22 -6.00
N ILE A 22 -22.67 23.82 -6.22
CA ILE A 22 -23.18 22.49 -5.88
C ILE A 22 -22.39 21.40 -6.62
N ILE A 23 -22.22 21.56 -7.94
CA ILE A 23 -21.46 20.62 -8.76
C ILE A 23 -19.99 20.55 -8.27
N GLN A 24 -19.38 21.70 -8.00
CA GLN A 24 -18.01 21.79 -7.50
C GLN A 24 -17.83 21.07 -6.17
N ILE A 25 -18.74 21.30 -5.20
CA ILE A 25 -18.70 20.61 -3.90
C ILE A 25 -18.91 19.11 -4.08
N ALA A 26 -19.85 18.70 -4.94
CA ALA A 26 -20.14 17.29 -5.20
C ALA A 26 -18.92 16.56 -5.81
N LEU A 27 -18.28 17.16 -6.81
CA LEU A 27 -17.06 16.60 -7.42
C LEU A 27 -15.89 16.57 -6.43
N THR A 28 -15.72 17.65 -5.64
CA THR A 28 -14.68 17.70 -4.62
C THR A 28 -14.86 16.58 -3.59
N LEU A 29 -16.08 16.37 -3.08
CA LEU A 29 -16.35 15.29 -2.13
C LEU A 29 -16.06 13.93 -2.76
N ALA A 30 -16.55 13.68 -3.97
CA ALA A 30 -16.36 12.40 -4.64
C ALA A 30 -14.89 12.07 -4.87
N ILE A 31 -14.10 13.03 -5.35
CA ILE A 31 -12.69 12.82 -5.66
C ILE A 31 -11.85 12.75 -4.38
N VAL A 32 -12.06 13.67 -3.42
CA VAL A 32 -11.24 13.74 -2.20
C VAL A 32 -11.46 12.51 -1.32
N ALA A 33 -12.72 12.04 -1.14
CA ALA A 33 -12.99 10.84 -0.34
C ALA A 33 -12.31 9.60 -0.92
N ASN A 34 -12.38 9.38 -2.24
CA ASN A 34 -11.69 8.28 -2.90
C ASN A 34 -10.16 8.43 -2.87
N ALA A 35 -9.64 9.64 -3.11
CA ALA A 35 -8.20 9.90 -3.06
C ALA A 35 -7.63 9.68 -1.65
N ALA A 36 -8.30 10.15 -0.61
CA ALA A 36 -7.89 9.95 0.78
C ALA A 36 -7.85 8.45 1.15
N PHE A 37 -8.86 7.69 0.73
CA PHE A 37 -8.89 6.24 0.90
C PHE A 37 -7.73 5.53 0.18
N ILE A 38 -7.45 5.91 -1.07
CA ILE A 38 -6.32 5.35 -1.84
C ILE A 38 -4.99 5.68 -1.15
N ILE A 39 -4.79 6.92 -0.69
CA ILE A 39 -3.59 7.35 0.02
C ILE A 39 -3.35 6.49 1.25
N GLU A 40 -4.37 6.29 2.07
CA GLU A 40 -4.23 5.48 3.30
C GLU A 40 -3.92 4.02 2.98
N ASN A 41 -4.61 3.42 2.00
CA ASN A 41 -4.29 2.06 1.54
C ASN A 41 -2.83 1.93 1.09
N ARG A 42 -2.31 2.92 0.34
CA ARG A 42 -0.91 2.89 -0.11
C ARG A 42 0.05 3.08 1.06
N PHE A 43 -0.25 3.94 2.03
CA PHE A 43 0.55 4.05 3.25
C PHE A 43 0.56 2.75 4.06
N ALA A 44 -0.57 2.09 4.21
CA ALA A 44 -0.66 0.80 4.90
C ALA A 44 0.19 -0.27 4.20
N LEU A 45 0.19 -0.32 2.86
CA LEU A 45 1.03 -1.22 2.09
C LEU A 45 2.53 -0.90 2.25
N MET A 46 2.92 0.37 2.14
CA MET A 46 4.31 0.81 2.27
C MET A 46 4.87 0.60 3.67
N ASN A 47 4.05 0.71 4.72
CA ASN A 47 4.44 0.56 6.12
C ASN A 47 4.23 -0.86 6.65
N ARG A 48 3.83 -1.81 5.79
CA ARG A 48 3.64 -3.20 6.18
C ARG A 48 4.95 -3.79 6.69
N ASP A 49 4.92 -4.38 7.89
CA ASP A 49 6.04 -5.12 8.43
C ASP A 49 6.36 -6.34 7.56
N SER A 50 7.61 -6.48 7.14
CA SER A 50 8.07 -7.59 6.28
C SER A 50 8.38 -8.87 7.05
N GLY A 51 8.56 -8.78 8.36
CA GLY A 51 9.06 -9.88 9.20
C GLY A 51 10.58 -10.08 9.10
N LEU A 52 11.31 -9.16 8.45
CA LEU A 52 12.73 -9.26 8.16
C LEU A 52 13.54 -8.15 8.83
N PRO A 53 14.78 -8.38 9.22
CA PRO A 53 15.69 -7.35 9.69
C PRO A 53 16.28 -6.55 8.51
N GLU A 54 15.47 -5.70 7.86
CA GLU A 54 15.75 -5.04 6.59
C GLU A 54 17.06 -4.25 6.58
N GLU A 55 17.40 -3.60 7.72
CA GLU A 55 18.63 -2.82 7.88
C GLU A 55 19.92 -3.69 7.95
N GLN A 56 19.74 -5.00 8.15
CA GLN A 56 20.83 -5.96 8.22
C GLN A 56 21.06 -6.67 6.88
N LEU A 57 20.16 -6.53 5.91
CA LEU A 57 20.12 -7.32 4.69
C LEU A 57 20.58 -6.51 3.48
N PHE A 58 21.43 -7.11 2.67
CA PHE A 58 21.72 -6.64 1.33
C PHE A 58 21.86 -7.80 0.35
N LYS A 59 21.70 -7.52 -0.92
CA LYS A 59 21.86 -8.51 -2.00
C LYS A 59 22.87 -8.03 -3.03
N PHE A 60 23.46 -8.97 -3.75
CA PHE A 60 24.17 -8.71 -5.00
C PHE A 60 23.97 -9.87 -5.98
N ASP A 61 24.14 -9.59 -7.27
CA ASP A 61 24.01 -10.56 -8.33
C ASP A 61 25.38 -10.86 -8.94
N VAL A 62 25.61 -12.12 -9.31
CA VAL A 62 26.83 -12.62 -9.93
C VAL A 62 26.51 -13.23 -11.28
N PHE A 63 27.30 -12.89 -12.27
CA PHE A 63 27.34 -13.53 -13.59
C PHE A 63 28.71 -14.17 -13.77
N THR A 64 28.78 -15.48 -13.85
CA THR A 64 30.01 -16.23 -14.03
C THR A 64 30.14 -16.67 -15.50
N PHE A 65 31.35 -16.53 -16.04
CA PHE A 65 31.69 -16.90 -17.42
C PHE A 65 32.76 -17.99 -17.38
N GLY A 66 32.67 -18.90 -18.32
CA GLY A 66 33.59 -20.04 -18.46
C GLY A 66 32.82 -21.32 -18.82
N LYS A 67 33.44 -22.19 -19.61
CA LYS A 67 32.80 -23.46 -20.07
C LYS A 67 32.99 -24.61 -19.06
N ASP A 68 34.05 -24.54 -18.24
CA ASP A 68 34.49 -25.65 -17.37
C ASP A 68 34.35 -25.29 -15.87
N VAL A 69 33.39 -24.46 -15.52
CA VAL A 69 33.17 -24.06 -14.11
C VAL A 69 32.06 -24.91 -13.52
N ASP A 70 32.36 -25.64 -12.47
CA ASP A 70 31.33 -26.23 -11.61
C ASP A 70 30.69 -25.10 -10.77
N ILE A 71 29.50 -24.67 -11.23
CA ILE A 71 28.76 -23.56 -10.62
C ILE A 71 28.28 -23.92 -9.20
N ASN A 72 27.96 -25.20 -8.91
CA ASN A 72 27.58 -25.58 -7.55
C ASN A 72 28.75 -25.42 -6.58
N GLN A 73 29.91 -25.97 -6.92
CA GLN A 73 31.13 -25.83 -6.11
C GLN A 73 31.52 -24.34 -5.95
N GLN A 74 31.36 -23.55 -7.02
CA GLN A 74 31.66 -22.11 -6.96
C GLN A 74 30.72 -21.36 -6.01
N ILE A 75 29.42 -21.72 -5.98
CA ILE A 75 28.44 -21.12 -5.05
C ILE A 75 28.82 -21.44 -3.60
N GLU A 76 29.17 -22.70 -3.29
CA GLU A 76 29.58 -23.13 -1.94
C GLU A 76 30.85 -22.41 -1.45
N LEU A 77 31.85 -22.26 -2.33
CA LEU A 77 33.07 -21.50 -2.04
C LEU A 77 32.75 -20.02 -1.77
N ASP A 78 31.90 -19.44 -2.60
CA ASP A 78 31.48 -18.04 -2.46
C ASP A 78 30.74 -17.82 -1.14
N GLU A 79 29.78 -18.68 -0.78
CA GLU A 79 29.04 -18.60 0.48
C GLU A 79 29.96 -18.73 1.69
N SER A 80 30.88 -19.71 1.66
CA SER A 80 31.84 -19.92 2.73
C SER A 80 32.74 -18.70 2.92
N ALA A 81 33.21 -18.10 1.83
CA ALA A 81 34.03 -16.89 1.88
C ALA A 81 33.26 -15.66 2.36
N LEU A 82 31.96 -15.54 1.97
CA LEU A 82 31.09 -14.47 2.43
C LEU A 82 30.86 -14.58 3.95
N ARG A 83 30.55 -15.77 4.44
CA ARG A 83 30.36 -16.05 5.88
C ARG A 83 31.62 -15.80 6.70
N ALA A 84 32.81 -15.93 6.12
CA ALA A 84 34.08 -15.64 6.78
C ALA A 84 34.37 -14.13 6.93
N ILE A 85 33.65 -13.23 6.29
CA ILE A 85 33.87 -11.78 6.42
C ILE A 85 33.45 -11.31 7.81
N PRO A 86 34.34 -10.64 8.58
CA PRO A 86 33.97 -10.06 9.87
C PRO A 86 32.78 -9.07 9.72
N GLY A 87 31.72 -9.30 10.48
CA GLY A 87 30.49 -8.51 10.43
C GLY A 87 29.35 -9.15 9.64
N VAL A 88 29.63 -10.20 8.88
CA VAL A 88 28.59 -11.06 8.30
C VAL A 88 28.04 -11.97 9.39
N ILE A 89 26.72 -12.07 9.47
CA ILE A 89 26.01 -13.00 10.35
C ILE A 89 25.78 -14.31 9.61
N ASP A 90 25.30 -14.21 8.36
CA ASP A 90 25.10 -15.34 7.48
C ASP A 90 24.95 -14.88 6.01
N ALA A 91 25.11 -15.81 5.07
CA ALA A 91 24.97 -15.56 3.64
C ALA A 91 24.45 -16.81 2.94
N VAL A 92 23.53 -16.62 1.96
CA VAL A 92 22.93 -17.71 1.21
C VAL A 92 22.70 -17.31 -0.25
N LYS A 93 22.90 -18.26 -1.15
CA LYS A 93 22.42 -18.16 -2.53
C LYS A 93 20.89 -18.33 -2.51
N ILE A 94 20.19 -17.37 -3.08
CA ILE A 94 18.73 -17.33 -3.08
C ILE A 94 18.18 -17.11 -4.50
N ASN A 95 17.00 -17.67 -4.82
CA ASN A 95 16.38 -17.47 -6.13
C ASN A 95 15.77 -16.09 -6.31
N GLN A 96 15.19 -15.54 -5.25
CA GLN A 96 14.53 -14.23 -5.26
C GLN A 96 14.77 -13.47 -3.96
N ILE A 97 14.66 -12.16 -4.02
CA ILE A 97 14.83 -11.29 -2.86
C ILE A 97 13.46 -10.82 -2.36
N PRO A 98 13.18 -10.90 -1.06
CA PRO A 98 11.95 -10.34 -0.49
C PRO A 98 11.76 -8.87 -0.86
N ILE A 99 10.50 -8.45 -1.03
CA ILE A 99 10.13 -7.04 -1.27
C ILE A 99 10.92 -6.31 -2.37
N SER A 100 11.45 -7.05 -3.34
CA SER A 100 12.25 -6.48 -4.44
C SER A 100 11.44 -6.06 -5.67
N GLY A 101 10.12 -6.30 -5.66
CA GLY A 101 9.21 -6.01 -6.76
C GLY A 101 9.16 -7.07 -7.86
N SER A 102 10.03 -8.09 -7.82
CA SER A 102 10.12 -9.14 -8.85
C SER A 102 10.56 -10.47 -8.24
N GLY A 103 9.89 -11.57 -8.59
CA GLY A 103 10.24 -12.89 -8.08
C GLY A 103 9.28 -13.99 -8.54
N ASP A 104 9.50 -15.19 -8.02
CA ASP A 104 8.78 -16.41 -8.39
C ASP A 104 7.54 -16.60 -7.50
N ASN A 105 6.40 -16.83 -8.13
CA ASN A 105 5.17 -17.28 -7.49
C ASN A 105 4.72 -18.58 -8.13
N SER A 106 4.14 -19.46 -7.35
CA SER A 106 3.57 -20.69 -7.84
C SER A 106 2.24 -21.00 -7.15
N THR A 107 1.52 -21.93 -7.72
CA THR A 107 0.24 -22.40 -7.21
C THR A 107 0.45 -23.70 -6.44
N PHE A 108 -0.17 -23.79 -5.28
CA PHE A 108 -0.13 -24.97 -4.40
C PHE A 108 -1.54 -25.42 -4.07
N MET A 109 -1.71 -26.74 -3.90
CA MET A 109 -2.98 -27.39 -3.57
C MET A 109 -2.84 -28.25 -2.31
N ASN A 110 -3.94 -28.45 -1.59
CA ASN A 110 -3.96 -29.33 -0.41
C ASN A 110 -4.23 -30.80 -0.73
N LYS A 111 -4.56 -31.13 -1.98
CA LYS A 111 -4.81 -32.48 -2.49
C LYS A 111 -4.10 -32.67 -3.84
N GLY A 112 -3.51 -33.85 -4.04
CA GLY A 112 -3.06 -34.28 -5.39
C GLY A 112 -4.22 -34.84 -6.19
N ASP A 113 -4.12 -34.81 -7.53
CA ASP A 113 -5.12 -35.39 -8.44
C ASP A 113 -5.36 -36.91 -8.22
N SER A 114 -4.50 -37.58 -7.45
CA SER A 114 -4.46 -39.05 -7.30
C SER A 114 -4.89 -39.54 -5.92
N THR A 115 -5.41 -38.71 -5.01
CA THR A 115 -5.93 -39.15 -3.71
C THR A 115 -7.44 -39.41 -3.78
N PRO A 116 -7.91 -40.62 -4.16
CA PRO A 116 -9.29 -41.02 -3.97
C PRO A 116 -9.47 -41.23 -2.45
N ASN A 117 -10.52 -40.70 -1.85
CA ASN A 117 -10.99 -40.96 -0.49
C ASN A 117 -10.74 -39.96 0.63
N GLU A 118 -10.37 -38.71 0.39
CA GLU A 118 -10.58 -37.70 1.44
C GLU A 118 -11.63 -36.68 1.00
N SER A 119 -12.84 -36.82 1.50
CA SER A 119 -14.01 -35.95 1.40
C SER A 119 -14.26 -35.27 0.02
N ASP A 120 -15.49 -35.25 -0.46
CA ASP A 120 -15.95 -34.62 -1.74
C ASP A 120 -15.74 -33.11 -1.85
N ALA A 121 -14.98 -32.49 -0.93
CA ALA A 121 -14.67 -31.08 -0.99
C ALA A 121 -13.63 -30.78 -2.09
N PRO A 122 -13.83 -29.74 -2.91
CA PRO A 122 -12.90 -29.36 -3.94
C PRO A 122 -11.51 -29.02 -3.36
N ALA A 123 -10.45 -29.40 -4.08
CA ALA A 123 -9.08 -29.10 -3.67
C ALA A 123 -8.89 -27.59 -3.47
N LYS A 124 -8.40 -27.19 -2.31
CA LYS A 124 -8.07 -25.80 -2.04
C LYS A 124 -6.79 -25.43 -2.74
N GLN A 125 -6.83 -24.35 -3.50
CA GLN A 125 -5.73 -23.80 -4.26
C GLN A 125 -5.34 -22.42 -3.76
N ILE A 126 -4.05 -22.18 -3.58
CA ILE A 126 -3.51 -20.86 -3.22
C ILE A 126 -2.29 -20.51 -4.06
N HIS A 127 -2.01 -19.22 -4.21
CA HIS A 127 -0.77 -18.71 -4.76
C HIS A 127 0.19 -18.34 -3.63
N ALA A 128 1.47 -18.67 -3.80
CA ALA A 128 2.51 -18.36 -2.81
C ALA A 128 3.82 -17.96 -3.47
N GLY A 129 4.56 -17.05 -2.83
CA GLY A 129 5.93 -16.73 -3.21
C GLY A 129 6.87 -17.88 -2.88
N VAL A 130 7.70 -18.28 -3.86
CA VAL A 130 8.58 -19.46 -3.75
C VAL A 130 10.02 -19.03 -3.51
N TYR A 131 10.52 -19.22 -2.31
CA TYR A 131 11.93 -19.07 -1.99
C TYR A 131 12.66 -20.39 -2.14
N SER A 132 13.94 -20.34 -2.48
CA SER A 132 14.80 -21.53 -2.49
C SER A 132 16.22 -21.18 -2.06
N GLY A 133 16.82 -22.05 -1.28
CA GLY A 133 18.17 -21.94 -0.73
C GLY A 133 18.55 -23.19 0.06
N ASP A 134 19.68 -23.11 0.75
CA ASP A 134 20.24 -24.16 1.59
C ASP A 134 19.79 -24.06 3.06
N THR A 135 20.51 -24.75 3.96
CA THR A 135 20.29 -24.76 5.41
C THR A 135 20.47 -23.39 6.06
N HIS A 136 21.19 -22.45 5.42
CA HIS A 136 21.46 -21.10 5.89
C HIS A 136 20.33 -20.09 5.58
N ILE A 137 19.31 -20.48 4.78
CA ILE A 137 18.31 -19.54 4.30
C ILE A 137 17.50 -18.86 5.42
N LEU A 138 17.12 -19.60 6.48
CA LEU A 138 16.36 -19.05 7.60
C LEU A 138 17.20 -18.07 8.43
N SER A 139 18.45 -18.43 8.71
CA SER A 139 19.38 -17.58 9.44
C SER A 139 19.69 -16.30 8.68
N THR A 140 19.94 -16.41 7.37
CA THR A 140 20.23 -15.26 6.51
C THR A 140 19.00 -14.34 6.38
N LEU A 141 17.81 -14.88 6.14
CA LEU A 141 16.57 -14.09 6.14
C LEU A 141 16.26 -13.48 7.51
N GLY A 142 16.76 -14.06 8.59
CA GLY A 142 16.47 -13.63 9.95
C GLY A 142 15.05 -13.96 10.40
N VAL A 143 14.40 -14.91 9.74
CA VAL A 143 13.03 -15.36 10.09
C VAL A 143 13.09 -16.39 11.21
N LYS A 144 12.06 -16.37 12.08
CA LYS A 144 11.97 -17.30 13.21
C LYS A 144 11.03 -18.46 12.89
N LEU A 145 11.49 -19.68 13.12
CA LEU A 145 10.62 -20.86 13.16
C LEU A 145 9.69 -20.75 14.36
N ILE A 146 8.41 -21.01 14.13
CA ILE A 146 7.37 -21.08 15.18
C ILE A 146 6.97 -22.53 15.46
N ALA A 147 7.23 -23.46 14.53
CA ALA A 147 7.03 -24.89 14.69
C ALA A 147 7.91 -25.66 13.70
N GLY A 148 8.21 -26.93 14.05
CA GLY A 148 8.98 -27.83 13.19
C GLY A 148 10.49 -27.58 13.24
N ARG A 149 11.18 -27.87 12.14
CA ARG A 149 12.64 -27.79 12.02
C ARG A 149 13.11 -27.13 10.73
N ASN A 150 14.38 -26.77 10.66
CA ASN A 150 15.07 -26.37 9.44
C ASN A 150 15.37 -27.58 8.54
N PHE A 151 15.85 -27.33 7.34
CA PHE A 151 16.40 -28.33 6.43
C PHE A 151 17.65 -28.99 7.01
N ASN A 152 17.84 -30.26 6.68
CA ASN A 152 19.13 -30.96 6.86
C ASN A 152 19.93 -30.87 5.54
N GLU A 153 21.24 -31.07 5.61
CA GLU A 153 22.12 -31.05 4.43
C GLU A 153 21.75 -32.09 3.37
N ASP A 154 21.30 -33.27 3.78
CA ASP A 154 20.87 -34.35 2.90
C ASP A 154 19.52 -34.06 2.17
N GLU A 155 18.79 -33.06 2.61
CA GLU A 155 17.55 -32.61 2.00
C GLU A 155 17.76 -31.52 0.93
N ILE A 156 19.01 -31.03 0.75
CA ILE A 156 19.32 -29.95 -0.21
C ILE A 156 19.55 -30.52 -1.62
N TYR A 157 18.80 -30.01 -2.58
CA TYR A 157 18.88 -30.43 -3.99
C TYR A 157 19.64 -29.40 -4.83
N TYR A 158 20.72 -29.83 -5.46
CA TYR A 158 21.61 -28.99 -6.29
C TYR A 158 21.31 -29.05 -7.79
N ASN A 159 20.09 -29.46 -8.17
CA ASN A 159 19.69 -29.55 -9.55
C ASN A 159 18.43 -28.74 -9.86
N ASN A 160 17.97 -28.77 -11.12
CA ASN A 160 16.79 -28.04 -11.57
C ASN A 160 15.48 -28.81 -11.41
N ASP A 161 15.55 -30.06 -10.97
CA ASP A 161 14.39 -30.92 -10.89
C ASP A 161 13.54 -30.58 -9.65
N ILE A 162 12.29 -30.23 -9.86
CA ILE A 162 11.35 -29.97 -8.77
C ILE A 162 10.80 -31.28 -8.19
N GLU A 163 10.82 -32.36 -8.97
CA GLU A 163 10.33 -33.67 -8.53
C GLU A 163 11.17 -34.26 -7.39
N ALA A 164 12.42 -33.84 -7.29
CA ALA A 164 13.29 -34.23 -6.20
C ALA A 164 12.95 -33.54 -4.85
N VAL A 165 12.21 -32.43 -4.85
CA VAL A 165 11.92 -31.67 -3.63
C VAL A 165 10.78 -32.33 -2.85
N THR A 166 11.10 -32.89 -1.69
CA THR A 166 10.15 -33.67 -0.87
C THR A 166 9.66 -32.92 0.38
N VAL A 167 10.36 -31.85 0.79
CA VAL A 167 10.08 -31.12 2.02
C VAL A 167 10.04 -29.60 1.79
N ALA A 168 9.32 -28.88 2.65
CA ALA A 168 9.25 -27.41 2.59
C ALA A 168 9.05 -26.79 3.98
N ILE A 169 9.46 -25.53 4.09
CA ILE A 169 9.13 -24.63 5.20
C ILE A 169 8.16 -23.58 4.67
N VAL A 170 7.10 -23.28 5.41
CA VAL A 170 6.03 -22.38 4.95
C VAL A 170 5.79 -21.25 5.95
N SER A 171 5.23 -20.15 5.49
CA SER A 171 4.79 -19.07 6.40
C SER A 171 3.48 -19.43 7.12
N LYS A 172 3.26 -18.80 8.28
CA LYS A 172 1.98 -18.89 9.00
C LYS A 172 0.79 -18.50 8.11
N ALA A 173 0.94 -17.45 7.29
CA ALA A 173 -0.09 -17.01 6.36
C ALA A 173 -0.40 -18.05 5.27
N PHE A 174 0.60 -18.79 4.79
CA PHE A 174 0.41 -19.92 3.88
C PHE A 174 -0.50 -20.99 4.52
N ILE A 175 -0.22 -21.38 5.78
CA ILE A 175 -1.04 -22.37 6.49
C ILE A 175 -2.47 -21.89 6.67
N THR A 176 -2.66 -20.65 7.12
CA THR A 176 -4.00 -20.08 7.33
C THR A 176 -4.80 -20.03 6.04
N ALA A 177 -4.14 -19.77 4.89
CA ALA A 177 -4.77 -19.77 3.58
C ALA A 177 -5.08 -21.18 3.09
N MET A 178 -4.13 -22.12 3.20
CA MET A 178 -4.26 -23.50 2.69
C MET A 178 -5.18 -24.35 3.56
N PHE A 179 -5.01 -24.25 4.89
CA PHE A 179 -5.72 -25.03 5.91
C PHE A 179 -6.43 -24.11 6.92
N PRO A 180 -7.55 -23.46 6.56
CA PRO A 180 -8.24 -22.50 7.43
C PRO A 180 -8.65 -23.06 8.79
N THR A 181 -8.87 -24.38 8.88
CA THR A 181 -9.22 -25.10 10.13
C THR A 181 -8.07 -25.11 11.15
N PHE A 182 -6.83 -24.85 10.72
CA PHE A 182 -5.66 -24.79 11.60
C PHE A 182 -5.32 -23.38 12.06
N LYS A 183 -6.14 -22.37 11.73
CA LYS A 183 -5.94 -21.00 12.21
C LYS A 183 -5.86 -20.96 13.73
N GLY A 184 -4.75 -20.43 14.26
CA GLY A 184 -4.43 -20.43 15.71
C GLY A 184 -3.81 -21.73 16.22
N ARG A 185 -3.71 -22.77 15.39
CA ARG A 185 -3.11 -24.09 15.69
C ARG A 185 -2.22 -24.55 14.54
N GLU A 186 -1.47 -23.62 13.95
CA GLU A 186 -0.72 -23.79 12.70
C GLU A 186 0.28 -24.96 12.77
N GLN A 187 0.80 -25.28 13.96
CA GLN A 187 1.69 -26.42 14.19
C GLN A 187 1.11 -27.78 13.77
N GLN A 188 -0.22 -27.90 13.70
CA GLN A 188 -0.89 -29.14 13.23
C GLN A 188 -0.67 -29.39 11.74
N ALA A 189 -0.16 -28.40 10.99
CA ALA A 189 0.20 -28.56 9.60
C ALA A 189 1.56 -29.27 9.39
N ILE A 190 2.40 -29.41 10.44
CA ILE A 190 3.64 -30.17 10.35
C ILE A 190 3.34 -31.62 9.99
N GLY A 191 4.06 -32.14 8.98
CA GLY A 191 3.86 -33.48 8.44
C GLY A 191 2.75 -33.61 7.40
N LYS A 192 1.92 -32.57 7.19
CA LYS A 192 0.94 -32.53 6.09
C LYS A 192 1.62 -32.29 4.76
N PHE A 193 0.97 -32.72 3.68
CA PHE A 193 1.45 -32.52 2.32
C PHE A 193 0.72 -31.35 1.65
N VAL A 194 1.47 -30.63 0.85
CA VAL A 194 0.98 -29.69 -0.17
C VAL A 194 1.51 -30.12 -1.52
N TYR A 195 0.81 -29.79 -2.58
CA TYR A 195 1.14 -30.26 -3.92
C TYR A 195 1.49 -29.08 -4.82
N ALA A 196 2.68 -29.13 -5.41
CA ALA A 196 3.08 -28.26 -6.51
C ALA A 196 2.85 -29.04 -7.80
N PHE A 197 1.87 -28.65 -8.62
CA PHE A 197 1.34 -29.49 -9.69
C PHE A 197 0.84 -30.84 -9.13
N LYS A 198 1.56 -31.95 -9.37
CA LYS A 198 1.23 -33.28 -8.84
C LYS A 198 2.23 -33.80 -7.80
N ILE A 199 3.25 -33.00 -7.50
CA ILE A 199 4.38 -33.40 -6.66
C ILE A 199 4.03 -33.15 -5.20
N PRO A 200 4.02 -34.18 -4.34
CA PRO A 200 3.77 -34.01 -2.91
C PRO A 200 5.00 -33.43 -2.20
N ILE A 201 4.79 -32.36 -1.44
CA ILE A 201 5.82 -31.71 -0.65
C ILE A 201 5.38 -31.70 0.81
N LYS A 202 6.16 -32.30 1.69
CA LYS A 202 5.86 -32.40 3.12
C LYS A 202 6.24 -31.12 3.86
N ILE A 203 5.34 -30.56 4.65
CA ILE A 203 5.63 -29.41 5.50
C ILE A 203 6.43 -29.88 6.72
N ILE A 204 7.68 -29.37 6.89
CA ILE A 204 8.56 -29.72 8.01
C ILE A 204 8.80 -28.57 8.96
N GLY A 205 8.55 -27.33 8.54
CA GLY A 205 8.75 -26.14 9.35
C GLY A 205 7.76 -25.02 9.02
N ILE A 206 7.50 -24.17 9.99
CA ILE A 206 6.62 -23.01 9.84
C ILE A 206 7.33 -21.79 10.39
N VAL A 207 7.45 -20.75 9.55
CA VAL A 207 7.97 -19.43 9.96
C VAL A 207 6.83 -18.47 10.29
N ASN A 208 7.08 -17.53 11.20
CA ASN A 208 6.06 -16.59 11.61
C ASN A 208 5.60 -15.71 10.45
N LYS A 209 6.53 -14.99 9.83
CA LYS A 209 6.24 -14.04 8.76
C LYS A 209 7.41 -13.98 7.77
N LEU A 210 7.08 -14.03 6.50
CA LEU A 210 8.00 -13.81 5.39
C LEU A 210 7.18 -13.26 4.23
N GLN A 211 7.53 -12.06 3.75
CA GLN A 211 6.86 -11.49 2.59
C GLN A 211 7.49 -11.98 1.28
N ALA A 212 6.65 -12.16 0.27
CA ALA A 212 7.08 -12.45 -1.10
C ALA A 212 7.76 -11.22 -1.73
N SER A 213 8.33 -11.41 -2.91
CA SER A 213 9.06 -10.36 -3.63
C SER A 213 8.14 -9.28 -4.21
N HIS A 214 6.94 -9.65 -4.66
CA HIS A 214 5.96 -8.75 -5.27
C HIS A 214 5.13 -8.03 -4.20
N VAL A 215 5.43 -6.77 -3.95
CA VAL A 215 4.84 -5.95 -2.88
C VAL A 215 3.35 -5.62 -3.05
N THR A 216 2.82 -5.72 -4.29
CA THR A 216 1.42 -5.38 -4.62
C THR A 216 0.45 -6.55 -4.52
N LEU A 217 0.94 -7.78 -4.30
CA LEU A 217 0.08 -8.96 -4.22
C LEU A 217 -0.75 -8.96 -2.92
N SER A 218 -2.02 -9.34 -3.04
CA SER A 218 -2.91 -9.50 -1.88
C SER A 218 -2.45 -10.63 -0.94
N HIS A 219 -1.78 -11.65 -1.50
CA HIS A 219 -1.26 -12.83 -0.79
C HIS A 219 0.25 -12.75 -0.52
N ILE A 220 0.81 -11.54 -0.39
CA ILE A 220 2.26 -11.32 -0.22
C ILE A 220 2.89 -12.08 0.96
N GLU A 221 2.13 -12.40 2.00
CA GLU A 221 2.63 -13.15 3.16
C GLU A 221 2.52 -14.66 3.01
N GLN A 222 1.88 -15.14 1.92
CA GLN A 222 1.83 -16.57 1.61
C GLN A 222 3.12 -16.96 0.92
N THR A 223 4.03 -17.61 1.64
CA THR A 223 5.35 -17.99 1.14
C THR A 223 5.70 -19.42 1.50
N ILE A 224 6.48 -20.05 0.63
CA ILE A 224 7.06 -21.37 0.79
C ILE A 224 8.55 -21.29 0.51
N ILE A 225 9.34 -21.99 1.29
CA ILE A 225 10.79 -22.11 1.13
C ILE A 225 11.08 -23.58 0.78
N LEU A 226 11.81 -23.78 -0.31
CA LEU A 226 12.19 -25.09 -0.82
C LEU A 226 13.70 -25.30 -0.65
N PRO A 227 14.17 -26.50 -0.24
CA PRO A 227 15.58 -26.82 -0.08
C PRO A 227 16.24 -27.08 -1.44
N LYS A 228 16.41 -26.02 -2.23
CA LYS A 228 16.90 -26.14 -3.60
C LYS A 228 17.89 -25.04 -3.94
N VAL A 229 19.09 -25.46 -4.37
CA VAL A 229 20.13 -24.57 -4.90
C VAL A 229 20.23 -24.79 -6.41
N LYS A 230 19.72 -23.84 -7.18
CA LYS A 230 19.75 -23.92 -8.64
C LYS A 230 21.05 -23.33 -9.18
N ALA A 231 21.89 -24.17 -9.74
CA ALA A 231 23.11 -23.74 -10.41
C ALA A 231 22.82 -23.18 -11.81
N LYS A 232 23.16 -21.93 -12.03
CA LYS A 232 23.14 -21.24 -13.32
C LYS A 232 24.27 -20.21 -13.33
N ASN A 233 24.73 -19.81 -14.50
CA ASN A 233 25.74 -18.75 -14.64
C ASN A 233 25.32 -17.41 -14.04
N PHE A 234 24.03 -17.22 -13.85
CA PHE A 234 23.46 -16.09 -13.11
C PHE A 234 22.89 -16.59 -11.78
N TYR A 235 23.39 -16.06 -10.67
CA TYR A 235 22.89 -16.32 -9.34
C TYR A 235 23.01 -15.07 -8.46
N ARG A 236 22.33 -15.08 -7.34
CA ARG A 236 22.31 -13.97 -6.40
C ARG A 236 22.53 -14.42 -4.98
N PHE A 237 23.20 -13.59 -4.21
CA PHE A 237 23.37 -13.78 -2.78
C PHE A 237 22.50 -12.80 -2.00
N LEU A 238 21.92 -13.29 -0.93
CA LEU A 238 21.44 -12.50 0.18
C LEU A 238 22.45 -12.62 1.31
N VAL A 239 22.84 -11.49 1.89
CA VAL A 239 23.82 -11.45 2.98
C VAL A 239 23.21 -10.70 4.15
N ARG A 240 23.28 -11.28 5.33
CA ARG A 240 22.91 -10.65 6.60
C ARG A 240 24.14 -10.21 7.36
N THR A 241 24.13 -8.97 7.82
CA THR A 241 25.24 -8.38 8.59
C THR A 241 24.73 -7.74 9.88
N LYS A 242 25.66 -7.38 10.78
CA LYS A 242 25.34 -6.40 11.81
C LYS A 242 25.05 -5.07 11.13
N ALA A 243 23.96 -4.39 11.50
CA ALA A 243 23.52 -3.15 10.83
C ALA A 243 24.64 -2.08 10.79
N SER A 244 25.39 -1.91 11.88
CA SER A 244 26.52 -0.97 11.97
C SER A 244 27.71 -1.29 11.06
N GLN A 245 27.81 -2.51 10.55
CA GLN A 245 28.94 -2.98 9.72
C GLN A 245 28.55 -3.21 8.26
N GLN A 246 27.28 -3.03 7.91
CA GLN A 246 26.75 -3.36 6.57
C GLN A 246 27.56 -2.68 5.46
N GLN A 247 27.82 -1.37 5.55
CA GLN A 247 28.55 -0.65 4.50
C GLN A 247 30.02 -1.10 4.39
N ALA A 248 30.67 -1.38 5.51
CA ALA A 248 32.04 -1.89 5.53
C ALA A 248 32.14 -3.28 4.87
N VAL A 249 31.15 -4.14 5.10
CA VAL A 249 31.06 -5.45 4.44
C VAL A 249 30.79 -5.28 2.94
N ILE A 250 29.82 -4.46 2.54
CA ILE A 250 29.49 -4.19 1.14
C ILE A 250 30.73 -3.80 0.33
N ASN A 251 31.58 -2.94 0.89
CA ASN A 251 32.80 -2.47 0.21
C ASN A 251 33.84 -3.59 -0.02
N LYS A 252 33.77 -4.68 0.75
CA LYS A 252 34.68 -5.83 0.62
C LYS A 252 34.18 -6.88 -0.36
N ILE A 253 32.90 -6.87 -0.73
CA ILE A 253 32.28 -7.93 -1.54
C ILE A 253 32.93 -8.07 -2.91
N ILE A 254 32.98 -6.98 -3.71
CA ILE A 254 33.47 -7.04 -5.08
C ILE A 254 34.95 -7.47 -5.13
N PRO A 255 35.86 -6.87 -4.34
CA PRO A 255 37.26 -7.31 -4.33
C PRO A 255 37.41 -8.78 -3.91
N LEU A 256 36.69 -9.24 -2.90
CA LEU A 256 36.74 -10.63 -2.44
C LEU A 256 36.29 -11.60 -3.53
N MET A 257 35.13 -11.32 -4.11
CA MET A 257 34.53 -12.19 -5.10
C MET A 257 35.38 -12.30 -6.37
N LEU A 258 35.98 -11.19 -6.84
CA LEU A 258 36.87 -11.17 -7.99
C LEU A 258 38.24 -11.87 -7.67
N LYS A 259 38.68 -11.82 -6.44
CA LYS A 259 39.88 -12.56 -6.00
C LYS A 259 39.66 -14.09 -6.02
N LEU A 260 38.46 -14.54 -5.62
CA LEU A 260 38.10 -15.96 -5.63
C LEU A 260 37.96 -16.50 -7.07
N TYR A 261 37.33 -15.75 -7.95
CA TYR A 261 37.17 -16.13 -9.35
C TYR A 261 37.09 -14.88 -10.24
N PRO A 262 38.12 -14.57 -11.06
CA PRO A 262 38.18 -13.33 -11.85
C PRO A 262 37.16 -13.27 -13.02
N ASN A 263 36.82 -14.44 -13.60
CA ASN A 263 35.95 -14.49 -14.80
C ASN A 263 34.47 -14.36 -14.46
N ARG A 264 34.11 -13.27 -13.79
CA ARG A 264 32.72 -12.96 -13.44
C ARG A 264 32.45 -11.46 -13.36
N VAL A 265 31.19 -11.11 -13.52
CA VAL A 265 30.68 -9.76 -13.31
C VAL A 265 29.81 -9.75 -12.06
N ILE A 266 30.07 -8.82 -11.16
CA ILE A 266 29.33 -8.65 -9.91
C ILE A 266 28.59 -7.33 -10.00
N ARG A 267 27.26 -7.36 -9.89
CA ARG A 267 26.46 -6.15 -9.82
C ARG A 267 26.61 -5.50 -8.45
N THR A 268 26.59 -4.16 -8.45
CA THR A 268 26.67 -3.36 -7.23
C THR A 268 25.68 -3.86 -6.17
N PRO A 269 26.17 -4.17 -4.95
CA PRO A 269 25.30 -4.58 -3.86
C PRO A 269 24.21 -3.54 -3.56
N ARG A 270 23.02 -4.00 -3.19
CA ARG A 270 21.86 -3.18 -2.86
C ARG A 270 21.28 -3.63 -1.54
N THR A 271 21.06 -2.68 -0.61
CA THR A 271 20.41 -2.96 0.67
C THR A 271 18.96 -3.32 0.49
N LEU A 272 18.36 -4.08 1.40
CA LEU A 272 16.94 -4.44 1.33
C LEU A 272 16.05 -3.19 1.49
N THR A 273 16.47 -2.24 2.32
CA THR A 273 15.81 -0.92 2.45
C THR A 273 15.76 -0.16 1.11
N TYR A 274 16.87 -0.16 0.35
CA TYR A 274 16.87 0.43 -1.00
C TYR A 274 15.88 -0.28 -1.93
N LEU A 275 15.88 -1.61 -1.93
CA LEU A 275 14.98 -2.41 -2.78
C LEU A 275 13.52 -2.16 -2.42
N ARG A 276 13.19 -2.11 -1.12
CA ARG A 276 11.85 -1.75 -0.65
C ARG A 276 11.41 -0.38 -1.15
N ASN A 277 12.24 0.64 -0.95
CA ASN A 277 11.95 2.00 -1.40
C ASN A 277 11.73 2.08 -2.90
N ASN A 278 12.53 1.35 -3.67
CA ASN A 278 12.39 1.28 -5.12
C ASN A 278 11.10 0.54 -5.55
N SER A 279 10.74 -0.54 -4.86
CA SER A 279 9.53 -1.32 -5.15
C SER A 279 8.24 -0.53 -4.89
N TYR A 280 8.26 0.37 -3.91
CA TYR A 280 7.14 1.26 -3.59
C TYR A 280 7.27 2.67 -4.20
N ALA A 281 8.24 2.92 -5.10
CA ALA A 281 8.45 4.25 -5.69
C ALA A 281 7.21 4.80 -6.40
N ASN A 282 6.53 3.95 -7.17
CA ASN A 282 5.30 4.33 -7.88
C ASN A 282 4.15 4.63 -6.89
N ASP A 283 4.00 3.84 -5.81
CA ASP A 283 2.98 4.08 -4.80
C ASP A 283 3.24 5.39 -4.04
N LYS A 284 4.50 5.69 -3.74
CA LYS A 284 4.92 6.95 -3.12
C LYS A 284 4.63 8.16 -4.01
N MET A 285 4.98 8.06 -5.29
CA MET A 285 4.70 9.12 -6.27
C MET A 285 3.18 9.34 -6.42
N MET A 286 2.40 8.27 -6.58
CA MET A 286 0.94 8.34 -6.67
C MET A 286 0.33 9.01 -5.43
N THR A 287 0.78 8.63 -4.23
CA THR A 287 0.32 9.22 -2.97
C THR A 287 0.62 10.72 -2.91
N GLN A 288 1.82 11.16 -3.34
CA GLN A 288 2.18 12.57 -3.38
C GLN A 288 1.31 13.35 -4.37
N LEU A 289 1.08 12.81 -5.57
CA LEU A 289 0.21 13.44 -6.56
C LEU A 289 -1.24 13.58 -6.07
N LEU A 290 -1.78 12.56 -5.41
CA LEU A 290 -3.13 12.61 -4.82
C LEU A 290 -3.22 13.63 -3.68
N MET A 291 -2.20 13.75 -2.82
CA MET A 291 -2.17 14.79 -1.77
C MET A 291 -2.19 16.20 -2.36
N ILE A 292 -1.40 16.45 -3.42
CA ILE A 292 -1.39 17.72 -4.13
C ILE A 292 -2.77 17.99 -4.76
N LEU A 293 -3.38 16.98 -5.38
CA LEU A 293 -4.72 17.08 -5.97
C LEU A 293 -5.76 17.47 -4.93
N ILE A 294 -5.76 16.83 -3.75
CA ILE A 294 -6.65 17.18 -2.63
C ILE A 294 -6.46 18.65 -2.23
N GLY A 295 -5.22 19.10 -2.10
CA GLY A 295 -4.91 20.50 -1.76
C GLY A 295 -5.45 21.48 -2.78
N ILE A 296 -5.27 21.19 -4.08
CA ILE A 296 -5.78 22.02 -5.17
C ILE A 296 -7.31 22.05 -5.17
N LEU A 297 -7.98 20.90 -5.01
CA LEU A 297 -9.44 20.82 -4.96
C LEU A 297 -10.02 21.61 -3.79
N PHE A 298 -9.43 21.52 -2.61
CA PHE A 298 -9.86 22.32 -1.47
C PHE A 298 -9.63 23.83 -1.69
N LEU A 299 -8.51 24.22 -2.30
CA LEU A 299 -8.23 25.61 -2.65
C LEU A 299 -9.28 26.15 -3.64
N ILE A 300 -9.53 25.43 -4.73
CA ILE A 300 -10.51 25.86 -5.74
C ILE A 300 -11.90 25.92 -5.11
N THR A 301 -12.30 24.93 -4.30
CA THR A 301 -13.60 24.94 -3.62
C THR A 301 -13.74 26.11 -2.66
N THR A 302 -12.70 26.42 -1.90
CA THR A 302 -12.66 27.57 -1.00
C THR A 302 -12.84 28.88 -1.77
N LEU A 303 -12.08 29.04 -2.87
CA LEU A 303 -12.19 30.25 -3.74
C LEU A 303 -13.58 30.37 -4.37
N GLY A 304 -14.18 29.26 -4.78
CA GLY A 304 -15.57 29.23 -5.30
C GLY A 304 -16.59 29.70 -4.27
N ILE A 305 -16.47 29.18 -3.02
CA ILE A 305 -17.35 29.57 -1.91
C ILE A 305 -17.17 31.07 -1.57
N VAL A 306 -15.93 31.55 -1.45
CA VAL A 306 -15.62 32.96 -1.19
C VAL A 306 -16.14 33.85 -2.28
N GLY A 307 -15.89 33.52 -3.55
CA GLY A 307 -16.34 34.27 -4.71
C GLY A 307 -17.87 34.40 -4.77
N MET A 308 -18.57 33.29 -4.52
CA MET A 308 -20.03 33.26 -4.45
C MET A 308 -20.56 34.10 -3.28
N ALA A 309 -19.96 34.00 -2.10
CA ALA A 309 -20.34 34.81 -0.95
C ALA A 309 -20.17 36.32 -1.22
N VAL A 310 -19.03 36.72 -1.76
CA VAL A 310 -18.74 38.14 -2.12
C VAL A 310 -19.73 38.64 -3.18
N PHE A 311 -19.97 37.86 -4.22
CA PHE A 311 -20.95 38.18 -5.25
C PHE A 311 -22.36 38.39 -4.69
N ASN A 312 -22.85 37.47 -3.86
CA ASN A 312 -24.18 37.55 -3.22
C ASN A 312 -24.28 38.76 -2.30
N ILE A 313 -23.24 39.08 -1.52
CA ILE A 313 -23.16 40.24 -0.65
C ILE A 313 -23.26 41.53 -1.46
N ASN A 314 -22.44 41.67 -2.50
CA ASN A 314 -22.42 42.88 -3.34
C ASN A 314 -23.77 43.16 -3.97
N ARG A 315 -24.42 42.11 -4.46
CA ARG A 315 -25.75 42.22 -5.09
C ARG A 315 -26.87 42.61 -4.11
N ARG A 316 -26.72 42.19 -2.84
CA ARG A 316 -27.75 42.43 -1.80
C ARG A 316 -27.42 43.58 -0.87
N LYS A 317 -26.43 44.45 -1.20
CA LYS A 317 -25.99 45.56 -0.36
C LYS A 317 -27.14 46.46 0.14
N LYS A 318 -28.10 46.85 -0.76
CA LYS A 318 -29.28 47.62 -0.40
C LYS A 318 -30.18 46.87 0.61
N GLN A 319 -30.47 45.62 0.37
CA GLN A 319 -31.30 44.77 1.26
C GLN A 319 -30.66 44.62 2.62
N ILE A 320 -29.29 44.46 2.69
CA ILE A 320 -28.53 44.37 3.94
C ILE A 320 -28.65 45.71 4.69
N GLY A 321 -28.44 46.83 4.00
CA GLY A 321 -28.60 48.17 4.55
C GLY A 321 -29.99 48.43 5.13
N THR A 322 -31.06 48.09 4.41
CA THR A 322 -32.43 48.19 4.90
C THR A 322 -32.68 47.33 6.13
N ARG A 323 -32.26 46.08 6.14
CA ARG A 323 -32.37 45.21 7.35
C ARG A 323 -31.60 45.75 8.54
N ARG A 324 -30.43 46.36 8.32
CA ARG A 324 -29.65 47.01 9.36
C ARG A 324 -30.36 48.28 9.92
N ALA A 325 -31.02 49.05 9.02
CA ALA A 325 -31.80 50.22 9.42
C ALA A 325 -33.02 49.85 10.27
N LEU A 326 -33.62 48.66 9.96
CA LEU A 326 -34.75 48.09 10.72
C LEU A 326 -34.34 47.34 12.00
N GLY A 327 -33.06 47.47 12.45
CA GLY A 327 -32.60 46.92 13.73
C GLY A 327 -31.97 45.52 13.67
N ALA A 328 -31.71 44.95 12.49
CA ALA A 328 -31.01 43.67 12.42
C ALA A 328 -29.60 43.77 12.99
N SER A 329 -29.23 42.84 13.88
CA SER A 329 -27.88 42.77 14.46
C SER A 329 -26.84 42.29 13.43
N LYS A 330 -25.54 42.62 13.68
CA LYS A 330 -24.43 42.12 12.85
C LYS A 330 -24.43 40.59 12.80
N ALA A 331 -24.71 39.94 13.93
CA ALA A 331 -24.76 38.49 14.04
C ALA A 331 -25.87 37.88 13.14
N ASN A 332 -27.02 38.54 13.03
CA ASN A 332 -28.12 38.07 12.17
C ASN A 332 -27.72 38.08 10.68
N ILE A 333 -26.94 39.08 10.26
CA ILE A 333 -26.45 39.16 8.87
C ILE A 333 -25.41 38.03 8.60
N ILE A 334 -24.45 37.82 9.52
CA ILE A 334 -23.47 36.74 9.39
C ILE A 334 -24.19 35.40 9.34
N ARG A 335 -25.09 35.14 10.28
CA ARG A 335 -25.86 33.87 10.33
C ARG A 335 -26.66 33.63 9.06
N TYR A 336 -27.22 34.66 8.44
CA TYR A 336 -27.95 34.52 7.17
C TYR A 336 -27.06 33.94 6.06
N PHE A 337 -25.87 34.49 5.81
CA PHE A 337 -24.95 34.00 4.79
C PHE A 337 -24.37 32.64 5.13
N MET A 338 -24.13 32.34 6.41
CA MET A 338 -23.68 31.04 6.87
C MET A 338 -24.72 29.95 6.58
N VAL A 339 -26.01 30.22 6.86
CA VAL A 339 -27.10 29.28 6.58
C VAL A 339 -27.30 29.10 5.07
N GLU A 340 -27.21 30.19 4.28
CA GLU A 340 -27.31 30.12 2.81
C GLU A 340 -26.22 29.18 2.25
N ASN A 341 -24.96 29.38 2.67
CA ASN A 341 -23.86 28.49 2.27
C ASN A 341 -24.04 27.05 2.75
N TRP A 342 -24.51 26.88 3.99
CA TRP A 342 -24.75 25.55 4.55
C TRP A 342 -25.80 24.76 3.76
N LEU A 343 -26.87 25.43 3.32
CA LEU A 343 -27.90 24.79 2.47
C LEU A 343 -27.32 24.35 1.11
N ILE A 344 -26.53 25.21 0.46
CA ILE A 344 -25.87 24.88 -0.81
C ILE A 344 -24.92 23.72 -0.61
N ALA A 345 -24.10 23.75 0.44
CA ALA A 345 -23.15 22.71 0.75
C ALA A 345 -23.82 21.35 0.98
N ASN A 346 -24.96 21.31 1.70
CA ASN A 346 -25.67 20.04 1.94
C ASN A 346 -26.21 19.41 0.65
N VAL A 347 -26.73 20.22 -0.29
CA VAL A 347 -27.17 19.70 -1.58
C VAL A 347 -25.97 19.14 -2.37
N GLY A 348 -24.85 19.88 -2.40
CA GLY A 348 -23.62 19.42 -3.03
C GLY A 348 -23.08 18.13 -2.40
N ILE A 349 -23.07 18.06 -1.07
CA ILE A 349 -22.66 16.89 -0.30
C ILE A 349 -23.55 15.67 -0.61
N ALA A 350 -24.87 15.84 -0.64
CA ALA A 350 -25.80 14.75 -0.94
C ALA A 350 -25.53 14.13 -2.32
N ILE A 351 -25.33 14.97 -3.34
CA ILE A 351 -24.95 14.53 -4.69
C ILE A 351 -23.56 13.90 -4.66
N GLY A 352 -22.61 14.52 -3.94
CA GLY A 352 -21.23 14.08 -3.82
C GLY A 352 -21.09 12.70 -3.18
N ILE A 353 -21.93 12.36 -2.21
CA ILE A 353 -21.97 11.01 -1.61
C ILE A 353 -22.30 9.96 -2.66
N VAL A 354 -23.35 10.22 -3.48
CA VAL A 354 -23.73 9.30 -4.56
C VAL A 354 -22.59 9.15 -5.56
N LEU A 355 -22.01 10.27 -6.01
CA LEU A 355 -20.88 10.25 -6.95
C LEU A 355 -19.66 9.56 -6.36
N SER A 356 -19.37 9.72 -5.06
CA SER A 356 -18.26 9.05 -4.38
C SER A 356 -18.41 7.53 -4.42
N VAL A 357 -19.61 7.01 -4.18
CA VAL A 357 -19.89 5.57 -4.22
C VAL A 357 -19.78 5.04 -5.65
N LEU A 358 -20.33 5.74 -6.64
CA LEU A 358 -20.24 5.37 -8.05
C LEU A 358 -18.77 5.35 -8.54
N LEU A 359 -18.01 6.39 -8.20
CA LEU A 359 -16.58 6.47 -8.53
C LEU A 359 -15.82 5.32 -7.87
N SER A 360 -16.08 5.01 -6.59
CA SER A 360 -15.47 3.88 -5.91
C SER A 360 -15.75 2.55 -6.60
N GLN A 361 -16.98 2.30 -7.02
CA GLN A 361 -17.34 1.07 -7.75
C GLN A 361 -16.57 0.96 -9.07
N PHE A 362 -16.46 2.05 -9.81
CA PHE A 362 -15.69 2.10 -11.05
C PHE A 362 -14.19 1.80 -10.79
N LEU A 363 -13.60 2.43 -9.76
CA LEU A 363 -12.19 2.21 -9.39
C LEU A 363 -11.93 0.77 -8.92
N MET A 364 -12.87 0.16 -8.18
CA MET A 364 -12.78 -1.25 -7.78
C MET A 364 -12.72 -2.19 -9.00
N GLN A 365 -13.55 -1.96 -9.99
CA GLN A 365 -13.59 -2.81 -11.21
C GLN A 365 -12.32 -2.67 -12.06
N GLN A 366 -11.78 -1.46 -12.20
CA GLN A 366 -10.63 -1.19 -13.06
C GLN A 366 -9.28 -1.49 -12.38
N PHE A 367 -9.15 -1.24 -11.09
CA PHE A 367 -7.87 -1.26 -10.37
C PHE A 367 -7.82 -2.27 -9.22
N SER A 368 -8.83 -3.14 -9.07
CA SER A 368 -8.93 -4.14 -7.99
C SER A 368 -8.70 -3.53 -6.59
N LEU A 369 -9.12 -2.29 -6.39
CA LEU A 369 -9.04 -1.61 -5.10
C LEU A 369 -10.08 -2.17 -4.13
N PRO A 370 -9.83 -2.14 -2.81
CA PRO A 370 -10.84 -2.49 -1.83
C PRO A 370 -11.99 -1.48 -1.84
N LYS A 371 -13.14 -1.87 -1.28
CA LYS A 371 -14.33 -1.02 -1.19
C LYS A 371 -14.04 0.21 -0.31
N LEU A 372 -14.46 1.39 -0.81
CA LEU A 372 -14.38 2.64 -0.05
C LEU A 372 -15.10 2.51 1.30
N GLU A 373 -14.41 2.82 2.37
CA GLU A 373 -14.99 2.88 3.70
C GLU A 373 -15.78 4.18 3.91
N ASN A 374 -16.92 4.07 4.57
CA ASN A 374 -17.80 5.22 4.84
C ASN A 374 -17.12 6.32 5.69
N SER A 375 -16.12 5.97 6.47
CA SER A 375 -15.31 6.88 7.29
C SER A 375 -14.69 8.02 6.47
N TYR A 376 -14.20 7.74 5.26
CA TYR A 376 -13.58 8.76 4.38
C TYR A 376 -14.62 9.71 3.78
N ILE A 377 -15.83 9.23 3.48
CA ILE A 377 -16.94 10.08 3.03
C ILE A 377 -17.31 11.05 4.15
N ILE A 378 -17.48 10.54 5.38
CA ILE A 378 -17.84 11.36 6.55
C ILE A 378 -16.74 12.38 6.85
N LEU A 379 -15.47 11.98 6.86
CA LEU A 379 -14.35 12.87 7.11
C LEU A 379 -14.28 14.01 6.09
N THR A 380 -14.45 13.67 4.80
CA THR A 380 -14.44 14.66 3.72
C THR A 380 -15.66 15.60 3.81
N MET A 381 -16.82 15.09 4.17
CA MET A 381 -18.02 15.91 4.43
C MET A 381 -17.78 16.93 5.53
N ILE A 382 -17.19 16.52 6.67
CA ILE A 382 -16.83 17.39 7.78
C ILE A 382 -15.81 18.45 7.31
N ALA A 383 -14.80 18.05 6.55
CA ALA A 383 -13.79 18.97 6.01
C ALA A 383 -14.42 20.04 5.11
N ILE A 384 -15.35 19.67 4.22
CA ILE A 384 -16.06 20.62 3.35
C ILE A 384 -16.92 21.59 4.17
N TRP A 385 -17.63 21.12 5.20
CA TRP A 385 -18.38 22.02 6.10
C TRP A 385 -17.49 23.01 6.82
N LEU A 386 -16.36 22.57 7.37
CA LEU A 386 -15.40 23.45 8.03
C LEU A 386 -14.82 24.47 7.05
N LEU A 387 -14.46 24.06 5.85
CA LEU A 387 -13.98 24.96 4.79
C LEU A 387 -15.06 26.00 4.41
N GLY A 388 -16.32 25.55 4.27
CA GLY A 388 -17.44 26.44 3.98
C GLY A 388 -17.66 27.50 5.07
N ILE A 389 -17.55 27.12 6.34
CA ILE A 389 -17.66 28.04 7.48
C ILE A 389 -16.52 29.08 7.43
N ILE A 390 -15.29 28.63 7.27
CA ILE A 390 -14.10 29.50 7.22
C ILE A 390 -14.17 30.45 6.01
N ALA A 391 -14.53 29.93 4.84
CA ALA A 391 -14.58 30.67 3.59
C ALA A 391 -15.62 31.79 3.62
N VAL A 392 -16.82 31.54 4.20
CA VAL A 392 -17.92 32.52 4.22
C VAL A 392 -17.79 33.52 5.37
N PHE A 393 -17.11 33.17 6.47
CA PHE A 393 -17.06 33.99 7.66
C PHE A 393 -16.49 35.40 7.42
N LEU A 394 -15.35 35.49 6.70
CA LEU A 394 -14.72 36.80 6.41
C LEU A 394 -15.57 37.70 5.53
N PRO A 395 -16.11 37.24 4.37
CA PRO A 395 -17.05 38.04 3.57
C PRO A 395 -18.30 38.41 4.33
N ALA A 396 -18.91 37.51 5.10
CA ALA A 396 -20.10 37.79 5.89
C ALA A 396 -19.88 38.83 7.00
N LYS A 397 -18.69 38.81 7.65
CA LYS A 397 -18.30 39.81 8.62
C LYS A 397 -18.19 41.20 7.98
N LYS A 398 -17.60 41.30 6.77
CA LYS A 398 -17.55 42.54 6.01
C LYS A 398 -18.95 43.04 5.63
N ALA A 399 -19.85 42.15 5.21
CA ALA A 399 -21.25 42.49 4.91
C ALA A 399 -22.00 43.06 6.12
N ALA A 400 -21.74 42.49 7.31
CA ALA A 400 -22.38 42.97 8.54
C ALA A 400 -21.91 44.37 9.00
N GLN A 401 -20.85 44.91 8.41
CA GLN A 401 -20.35 46.27 8.64
C GLN A 401 -20.93 47.30 7.69
N ILE A 402 -21.75 46.91 6.71
CA ILE A 402 -22.39 47.85 5.77
C ILE A 402 -23.26 48.83 6.53
N SER A 403 -23.04 50.15 6.31
CA SER A 403 -23.79 51.23 6.95
C SER A 403 -25.24 51.27 6.50
N PRO A 404 -26.22 51.47 7.37
CA PRO A 404 -27.63 51.73 7.02
C PRO A 404 -27.82 52.85 6.00
N ALA A 405 -26.98 53.91 6.04
CA ALA A 405 -27.02 55.05 5.13
C ALA A 405 -26.83 54.66 3.63
N ILE A 406 -26.21 53.51 3.32
CA ILE A 406 -26.06 53.02 1.95
C ILE A 406 -27.41 52.61 1.34
N ALA A 407 -28.41 52.26 2.18
CA ALA A 407 -29.75 51.91 1.71
C ALA A 407 -30.54 53.13 1.20
N THR A 408 -30.22 54.34 1.68
CA THR A 408 -30.93 55.57 1.33
C THR A 408 -30.27 56.41 0.25
N ARG A 409 -28.99 56.10 -0.14
CA ARG A 409 -28.15 56.94 -1.02
C ARG A 409 -28.21 56.50 -2.49
N SER A 410 -29.30 56.00 -2.99
CA SER A 410 -29.42 55.66 -4.40
C SER A 410 -30.78 56.14 -4.95
N ILE A 411 -30.76 57.34 -5.30
CA ILE A 411 -31.57 57.89 -6.38
C ILE A 411 -30.63 58.19 -7.52
#